data_a1b25a4362ead8df520848d7ce6d7f45
#
_entry.id   a1b25a4362ead8df520848d7ce6d7f45
#
_cell.length_a   1.000
_cell.length_b   1.000
_cell.length_c   1.000
_cell.angle_alpha   90.00
_cell.angle_beta   90.00
_cell.angle_gamma   90.00
#
_symmetry.space_group_name_H-M   'P 1'
#
loop_
_entity.id
_entity.type
_entity.pdbx_description
1 polymer ?
#
loop_
_entity_poly.entity_id
_entity_poly.type
_entity_poly.pdbx_seq_one_letter_code
_entity_poly.pdbx_strand_id
1 'polypeptide(L)'
;VLLSVKNLSTEFPVKKGIVRAVEDVSFDVDAGEILAIVGESGSGKSVTSLSVMGLLAEPGHVAGGSMEFEGKDLATLSEKQYRELRGNDMAMIFQEPMTSLNPVYRVGNQIVEAIRTHEKVSKAEAKARAVDLLRKVGIPSPEARINDYPHQMSGGMRQRVMIAMALACNPKLLIADEPTTALDVTIQAQILDLLRRLRDDTGMAVLLITHDLGVVSETADRVVVMYCGQVVEEAEVRTLFDHPMHPYTLGLLKSIPRLEDDDTKRLYMIKGMVPNPLEMPPGCHFSDRCDSCMDICRTKVPDLVDLDGHKVRCFLYENADGDALSAAAIAQGEAEALADVEAAREMETAEALLAAEELREAELEEQATEEEANR
;
A
#
# COMPACT_ATOMS: atom_id res chain seq x y z
N VAL A 1 -2.76 -0.70 21.21
CA VAL A 1 -2.95 -1.47 19.96
C VAL A 1 -4.41 -1.88 19.86
N LEU A 2 -5.08 -1.52 18.75
CA LEU A 2 -6.48 -1.89 18.45
C LEU A 2 -6.55 -3.21 17.68
N LEU A 3 -5.73 -3.34 16.63
CA LEU A 3 -5.55 -4.54 15.83
C LEU A 3 -4.08 -4.95 15.87
N SER A 4 -3.79 -6.21 16.19
CA SER A 4 -2.45 -6.80 16.12
C SER A 4 -2.46 -8.00 15.19
N VAL A 5 -1.62 -7.98 14.18
CA VAL A 5 -1.40 -9.07 13.22
C VAL A 5 0.04 -9.54 13.38
N LYS A 6 0.25 -10.85 13.61
CA LYS A 6 1.58 -11.42 13.84
C LYS A 6 1.79 -12.67 13.00
N ASN A 7 2.84 -12.66 12.19
CA ASN A 7 3.28 -13.76 11.33
C ASN A 7 2.14 -14.36 10.48
N LEU A 8 1.20 -13.50 10.03
CA LEU A 8 0.05 -13.92 9.25
C LEU A 8 0.51 -14.56 7.95
N SER A 9 0.01 -15.77 7.69
CA SER A 9 0.21 -16.47 6.43
C SER A 9 -1.14 -16.92 5.88
N THR A 10 -1.40 -16.60 4.60
CA THR A 10 -2.65 -16.94 3.91
C THR A 10 -2.35 -17.68 2.62
N GLU A 11 -2.93 -18.85 2.47
CA GLU A 11 -2.68 -19.77 1.37
C GLU A 11 -3.94 -20.05 0.55
N PHE A 12 -3.72 -20.25 -0.76
CA PHE A 12 -4.74 -20.68 -1.71
C PHE A 12 -4.27 -21.97 -2.39
N PRO A 13 -4.83 -23.14 -2.03
CA PRO A 13 -4.61 -24.38 -2.77
C PRO A 13 -5.16 -24.25 -4.19
N VAL A 14 -4.31 -24.49 -5.18
CA VAL A 14 -4.66 -24.48 -6.61
C VAL A 14 -4.21 -25.79 -7.28
N LYS A 15 -4.70 -26.07 -8.50
CA LYS A 15 -4.37 -27.33 -9.20
C LYS A 15 -2.85 -27.60 -9.37
N LYS A 16 -2.03 -26.55 -9.39
CA LYS A 16 -0.58 -26.64 -9.62
C LYS A 16 0.26 -26.52 -8.37
N GLY A 17 -0.34 -26.35 -7.17
CA GLY A 17 0.40 -26.18 -5.92
C GLY A 17 -0.35 -25.30 -4.93
N ILE A 18 0.37 -24.62 -4.09
CA ILE A 18 -0.15 -23.68 -3.08
C ILE A 18 0.39 -22.28 -3.42
N VAL A 19 -0.51 -21.33 -3.58
CA VAL A 19 -0.17 -19.91 -3.69
C VAL A 19 -0.16 -19.32 -2.28
N ARG A 20 0.98 -18.86 -1.81
CA ARG A 20 1.13 -18.08 -0.57
C ARG A 20 0.93 -16.61 -0.90
N ALA A 21 -0.30 -16.14 -0.75
CA ALA A 21 -0.63 -14.76 -1.07
C ALA A 21 -0.20 -13.79 0.03
N VAL A 22 -0.07 -14.28 1.27
CA VAL A 22 0.47 -13.55 2.43
C VAL A 22 1.40 -14.51 3.16
N GLU A 23 2.60 -14.07 3.48
CA GLU A 23 3.64 -14.87 4.10
C GLU A 23 4.36 -14.05 5.18
N ASP A 24 4.25 -14.48 6.45
CA ASP A 24 4.92 -13.87 7.59
C ASP A 24 4.70 -12.36 7.73
N VAL A 25 3.43 -11.92 7.58
CA VAL A 25 3.05 -10.50 7.68
C VAL A 25 2.73 -10.15 9.13
N SER A 26 3.43 -9.13 9.64
CA SER A 26 3.23 -8.60 10.98
C SER A 26 3.12 -7.09 10.96
N PHE A 27 2.07 -6.56 11.59
CA PHE A 27 1.86 -5.12 11.82
C PHE A 27 0.82 -4.91 12.93
N ASP A 28 0.83 -3.74 13.52
CA ASP A 28 -0.15 -3.31 14.51
C ASP A 28 -0.85 -2.03 14.05
N VAL A 29 -2.10 -1.84 14.44
CA VAL A 29 -2.86 -0.59 14.22
C VAL A 29 -3.32 -0.06 15.58
N ASP A 30 -3.00 1.18 15.87
CA ASP A 30 -3.44 1.86 17.09
C ASP A 30 -4.80 2.55 16.91
N ALA A 31 -5.50 2.83 18.02
CA ALA A 31 -6.74 3.58 17.95
C ALA A 31 -6.48 5.03 17.46
N GLY A 32 -7.29 5.50 16.53
CA GLY A 32 -7.15 6.83 15.94
C GLY A 32 -5.98 6.99 14.97
N GLU A 33 -5.30 5.90 14.62
CA GLU A 33 -4.21 5.86 13.64
C GLU A 33 -4.74 5.61 12.21
N ILE A 34 -4.09 6.21 11.22
CA ILE A 34 -4.18 5.80 9.82
C ILE A 34 -2.90 5.05 9.46
N LEU A 35 -2.98 3.72 9.41
CA LEU A 35 -1.92 2.87 8.88
C LEU A 35 -2.16 2.61 7.40
N ALA A 36 -1.21 2.95 6.53
CA ALA A 36 -1.28 2.61 5.12
C ALA A 36 -0.57 1.29 4.84
N ILE A 37 -1.16 0.43 3.99
CA ILE A 37 -0.48 -0.71 3.37
C ILE A 37 -0.35 -0.44 1.88
N VAL A 38 0.90 -0.43 1.39
CA VAL A 38 1.22 -0.10 0.00
C VAL A 38 1.99 -1.21 -0.71
N GLY A 39 1.99 -1.21 -2.03
CA GLY A 39 2.75 -2.12 -2.88
C GLY A 39 2.09 -2.33 -4.24
N GLU A 40 2.78 -2.99 -5.16
CA GLU A 40 2.26 -3.31 -6.49
C GLU A 40 1.03 -4.23 -6.44
N SER A 41 0.29 -4.33 -7.53
CA SER A 41 -0.81 -5.29 -7.66
C SER A 41 -0.30 -6.71 -7.42
N GLY A 42 -1.05 -7.51 -6.66
CA GLY A 42 -0.64 -8.87 -6.31
C GLY A 42 0.34 -8.97 -5.13
N SER A 43 0.69 -7.87 -4.45
CA SER A 43 1.59 -7.93 -3.28
C SER A 43 0.96 -8.49 -2.00
N GLY A 44 -0.33 -8.85 -1.99
CA GLY A 44 -1.00 -9.46 -0.84
C GLY A 44 -1.86 -8.52 0.00
N LYS A 45 -1.90 -7.22 -0.28
CA LYS A 45 -2.60 -6.19 0.52
C LYS A 45 -4.08 -6.51 0.79
N SER A 46 -4.87 -6.69 -0.26
CA SER A 46 -6.31 -7.01 -0.14
C SER A 46 -6.53 -8.38 0.50
N VAL A 47 -5.65 -9.36 0.26
CA VAL A 47 -5.73 -10.67 0.93
C VAL A 47 -5.49 -10.54 2.42
N THR A 48 -4.55 -9.69 2.86
CA THR A 48 -4.30 -9.40 4.27
C THR A 48 -5.56 -8.83 4.93
N SER A 49 -6.21 -7.83 4.32
CA SER A 49 -7.45 -7.25 4.87
C SER A 49 -8.61 -8.23 4.90
N LEU A 50 -8.77 -9.05 3.85
CA LEU A 50 -9.79 -10.10 3.80
C LEU A 50 -9.54 -11.20 4.83
N SER A 51 -8.27 -11.50 5.15
CA SER A 51 -7.90 -12.43 6.22
C SER A 51 -8.35 -11.90 7.58
N VAL A 52 -8.05 -10.63 7.89
CA VAL A 52 -8.48 -9.96 9.12
C VAL A 52 -10.01 -9.93 9.23
N MET A 53 -10.70 -9.65 8.13
CA MET A 53 -12.18 -9.62 8.10
C MET A 53 -12.81 -11.01 8.08
N GLY A 54 -12.05 -12.10 7.95
CA GLY A 54 -12.60 -13.45 7.79
C GLY A 54 -13.45 -13.61 6.52
N LEU A 55 -13.06 -12.93 5.42
CA LEU A 55 -13.80 -12.88 4.15
C LEU A 55 -13.01 -13.53 2.99
N LEU A 56 -12.07 -14.41 3.31
CA LEU A 56 -11.34 -15.15 2.28
C LEU A 56 -12.30 -16.02 1.47
N ALA A 57 -12.21 -15.93 0.15
CA ALA A 57 -12.96 -16.81 -0.73
C ALA A 57 -12.33 -18.21 -0.74
N GLU A 58 -13.15 -19.26 -0.69
CA GLU A 58 -12.69 -20.65 -0.83
C GLU A 58 -11.95 -20.85 -2.17
N PRO A 59 -10.84 -21.59 -2.18
CA PRO A 59 -10.28 -22.44 -1.12
C PRO A 59 -9.23 -21.71 -0.22
N GLY A 60 -9.19 -20.37 -0.22
CA GLY A 60 -8.26 -19.57 0.58
C GLY A 60 -8.50 -19.75 2.08
N HIS A 61 -7.43 -19.84 2.86
CA HIS A 61 -7.49 -19.95 4.31
C HIS A 61 -6.25 -19.35 4.97
N VAL A 62 -6.41 -18.97 6.23
CA VAL A 62 -5.28 -18.57 7.09
C VAL A 62 -4.52 -19.82 7.47
N ALA A 63 -3.26 -19.92 7.04
CA ALA A 63 -2.40 -21.08 7.26
C ALA A 63 -1.55 -20.96 8.55
N GLY A 64 -1.36 -19.74 9.06
CA GLY A 64 -0.55 -19.50 10.27
C GLY A 64 -0.63 -18.06 10.75
N GLY A 65 -0.02 -17.82 11.91
CA GLY A 65 -0.01 -16.53 12.57
C GLY A 65 -1.19 -16.30 13.50
N SER A 66 -1.29 -15.07 14.03
CA SER A 66 -2.39 -14.65 14.90
C SER A 66 -2.89 -13.27 14.50
N MET A 67 -4.18 -13.03 14.72
CA MET A 67 -4.83 -11.74 14.49
C MET A 67 -5.69 -11.43 15.71
N GLU A 68 -5.38 -10.35 16.43
CA GLU A 68 -6.10 -9.94 17.62
C GLU A 68 -6.74 -8.57 17.40
N PHE A 69 -8.04 -8.47 17.63
CA PHE A 69 -8.79 -7.21 17.64
C PHE A 69 -9.34 -6.95 19.04
N GLU A 70 -8.92 -5.87 19.69
CA GLU A 70 -9.26 -5.54 21.09
C GLU A 70 -9.00 -6.73 22.04
N GLY A 71 -7.89 -7.46 21.83
CA GLY A 71 -7.52 -8.63 22.64
C GLY A 71 -8.36 -9.89 22.34
N LYS A 72 -9.19 -9.90 21.33
CA LYS A 72 -9.94 -11.07 20.84
C LYS A 72 -9.20 -11.69 19.67
N ASP A 73 -8.86 -12.96 19.77
CA ASP A 73 -8.26 -13.70 18.66
C ASP A 73 -9.28 -13.98 17.57
N LEU A 74 -9.09 -13.30 16.42
CA LEU A 74 -9.97 -13.40 15.25
C LEU A 74 -9.96 -14.81 14.62
N ALA A 75 -8.83 -15.52 14.68
CA ALA A 75 -8.70 -16.86 14.08
C ALA A 75 -9.59 -17.91 14.75
N THR A 76 -10.00 -17.68 16.00
CA THR A 76 -10.85 -18.59 16.77
C THR A 76 -12.35 -18.30 16.63
N LEU A 77 -12.72 -17.20 15.96
CA LEU A 77 -14.10 -16.76 15.88
C LEU A 77 -14.91 -17.64 14.91
N SER A 78 -16.13 -18.00 15.35
CA SER A 78 -17.13 -18.56 14.46
C SER A 78 -17.70 -17.50 13.51
N GLU A 79 -18.28 -17.91 12.40
CA GLU A 79 -18.93 -16.98 11.44
C GLU A 79 -20.02 -16.11 12.12
N LYS A 80 -20.72 -16.64 13.12
CA LYS A 80 -21.70 -15.86 13.90
C LYS A 80 -21.02 -14.72 14.66
N GLN A 81 -19.87 -14.98 15.30
CA GLN A 81 -19.12 -13.96 16.04
C GLN A 81 -18.50 -12.93 15.09
N TYR A 82 -18.00 -13.35 13.93
CA TYR A 82 -17.56 -12.43 12.89
C TYR A 82 -18.67 -11.49 12.41
N ARG A 83 -19.90 -12.01 12.23
CA ARG A 83 -21.06 -11.17 11.85
C ARG A 83 -21.44 -10.13 12.90
N GLU A 84 -21.16 -10.40 14.17
CA GLU A 84 -21.36 -9.42 15.25
C GLU A 84 -20.33 -8.30 15.21
N LEU A 85 -19.10 -8.58 14.72
CA LEU A 85 -18.03 -7.59 14.56
C LEU A 85 -18.12 -6.80 13.26
N ARG A 86 -18.37 -7.51 12.12
CA ARG A 86 -18.43 -6.90 10.79
C ARG A 86 -19.61 -5.92 10.70
N GLY A 87 -19.33 -4.69 10.26
CA GLY A 87 -20.30 -3.60 10.16
C GLY A 87 -20.64 -2.93 11.49
N ASN A 88 -20.18 -3.45 12.61
CA ASN A 88 -20.34 -2.88 13.95
C ASN A 88 -19.01 -2.31 14.48
N ASP A 89 -18.10 -3.17 14.97
CA ASP A 89 -16.80 -2.74 15.49
C ASP A 89 -15.72 -2.61 14.39
N MET A 90 -15.82 -3.44 13.36
CA MET A 90 -14.93 -3.43 12.18
C MET A 90 -15.77 -3.26 10.92
N ALA A 91 -15.40 -2.31 10.06
CA ALA A 91 -16.05 -2.08 8.78
C ALA A 91 -15.04 -2.10 7.63
N MET A 92 -15.52 -2.39 6.42
CA MET A 92 -14.67 -2.43 5.23
C MET A 92 -15.32 -1.68 4.06
N ILE A 93 -14.52 -0.89 3.37
CA ILE A 93 -14.81 -0.32 2.06
C ILE A 93 -14.05 -1.16 1.04
N PHE A 94 -14.77 -1.77 0.11
CA PHE A 94 -14.19 -2.62 -0.95
C PHE A 94 -13.75 -1.79 -2.15
N GLN A 95 -12.82 -2.33 -2.91
CA GLN A 95 -12.19 -1.68 -4.07
C GLN A 95 -13.19 -1.19 -5.14
N GLU A 96 -14.31 -1.91 -5.35
CA GLU A 96 -15.28 -1.57 -6.38
C GLU A 96 -16.61 -1.06 -5.82
N PRO A 97 -16.90 0.26 -5.92
CA PRO A 97 -18.18 0.84 -5.49
C PRO A 97 -19.39 0.28 -6.24
N MET A 98 -19.18 -0.14 -7.48
CA MET A 98 -20.27 -0.61 -8.36
C MET A 98 -20.84 -1.94 -7.94
N THR A 99 -20.03 -2.79 -7.31
CA THR A 99 -20.42 -4.14 -6.85
C THR A 99 -20.90 -4.14 -5.40
N SER A 100 -20.51 -3.14 -4.61
CA SER A 100 -20.80 -3.06 -3.17
C SER A 100 -22.21 -2.51 -2.88
N LEU A 101 -22.74 -1.60 -3.74
CA LEU A 101 -24.11 -1.10 -3.61
C LEU A 101 -25.07 -1.93 -4.47
N ASN A 102 -26.12 -2.46 -3.85
CA ASN A 102 -27.13 -3.19 -4.58
C ASN A 102 -27.96 -2.22 -5.45
N PRO A 103 -27.92 -2.36 -6.80
CA PRO A 103 -28.51 -1.37 -7.72
C PRO A 103 -30.05 -1.34 -7.70
N VAL A 104 -30.71 -2.38 -7.20
CA VAL A 104 -32.19 -2.48 -7.15
C VAL A 104 -32.80 -1.94 -5.87
N TYR A 105 -31.96 -1.56 -4.88
CA TYR A 105 -32.43 -0.95 -3.64
C TYR A 105 -32.02 0.52 -3.55
N ARG A 106 -32.89 1.33 -2.93
CA ARG A 106 -32.58 2.72 -2.63
C ARG A 106 -31.44 2.81 -1.63
N VAL A 107 -30.60 3.83 -1.77
CA VAL A 107 -29.44 4.09 -0.91
C VAL A 107 -29.82 4.12 0.57
N GLY A 108 -30.89 4.86 0.91
CA GLY A 108 -31.34 4.94 2.30
C GLY A 108 -31.79 3.60 2.90
N ASN A 109 -32.35 2.71 2.09
CA ASN A 109 -32.75 1.39 2.60
C ASN A 109 -31.53 0.55 2.96
N GLN A 110 -30.45 0.63 2.18
CA GLN A 110 -29.21 -0.11 2.44
C GLN A 110 -28.50 0.41 3.71
N ILE A 111 -28.45 1.74 3.93
CA ILE A 111 -27.90 2.32 5.16
C ILE A 111 -28.76 1.93 6.37
N VAL A 112 -30.10 2.03 6.25
CA VAL A 112 -31.05 1.65 7.32
C VAL A 112 -30.93 0.17 7.67
N GLU A 113 -30.73 -0.70 6.69
CA GLU A 113 -30.47 -2.13 6.88
C GLU A 113 -29.20 -2.36 7.69
N ALA A 114 -28.08 -1.72 7.30
CA ALA A 114 -26.82 -1.81 8.03
C ALA A 114 -26.98 -1.42 9.51
N ILE A 115 -27.65 -0.30 9.81
CA ILE A 115 -27.92 0.14 11.19
C ILE A 115 -28.76 -0.92 11.94
N ARG A 116 -29.88 -1.37 11.37
CA ARG A 116 -30.84 -2.24 12.05
C ARG A 116 -30.40 -3.70 12.17
N THR A 117 -29.38 -4.09 11.43
CA THR A 117 -28.75 -5.41 11.58
C THR A 117 -28.04 -5.53 12.92
N HIS A 118 -27.43 -4.45 13.39
CA HIS A 118 -26.63 -4.45 14.62
C HIS A 118 -27.36 -3.78 15.81
N GLU A 119 -28.25 -2.83 15.55
CA GLU A 119 -28.90 -2.05 16.58
C GLU A 119 -30.43 -2.24 16.58
N LYS A 120 -31.01 -2.34 17.80
CA LYS A 120 -32.45 -2.44 17.99
C LYS A 120 -33.11 -1.05 17.99
N VAL A 121 -33.16 -0.41 16.84
CA VAL A 121 -33.74 0.93 16.65
C VAL A 121 -34.98 0.86 15.72
N SER A 122 -35.88 1.83 15.86
CA SER A 122 -37.04 1.96 14.98
C SER A 122 -36.62 2.31 13.55
N LYS A 123 -37.42 1.96 12.55
CA LYS A 123 -37.14 2.31 11.15
C LYS A 123 -37.07 3.83 10.95
N ALA A 124 -37.88 4.60 11.69
CA ALA A 124 -37.87 6.07 11.60
C ALA A 124 -36.57 6.65 12.15
N GLU A 125 -36.10 6.15 13.26
CA GLU A 125 -34.83 6.54 13.85
C GLU A 125 -33.63 6.16 12.97
N ALA A 126 -33.57 4.91 12.48
CA ALA A 126 -32.54 4.48 11.56
C ALA A 126 -32.51 5.32 10.27
N LYS A 127 -33.71 5.74 9.76
CA LYS A 127 -33.80 6.63 8.60
C LYS A 127 -33.25 8.03 8.91
N ALA A 128 -33.55 8.58 10.08
CA ALA A 128 -32.99 9.89 10.50
C ALA A 128 -31.46 9.82 10.58
N ARG A 129 -30.90 8.79 11.21
CA ARG A 129 -29.44 8.54 11.26
C ARG A 129 -28.84 8.36 9.88
N ALA A 130 -29.53 7.67 8.97
CA ALA A 130 -29.06 7.50 7.59
C ALA A 130 -28.96 8.85 6.85
N VAL A 131 -29.89 9.79 7.07
CA VAL A 131 -29.82 11.16 6.54
C VAL A 131 -28.61 11.90 7.14
N ASP A 132 -28.38 11.77 8.43
CA ASP A 132 -27.25 12.41 9.11
C ASP A 132 -25.90 11.85 8.64
N LEU A 133 -25.81 10.55 8.40
CA LEU A 133 -24.62 9.91 7.80
C LEU A 133 -24.36 10.45 6.39
N LEU A 134 -25.39 10.52 5.54
CA LEU A 134 -25.25 11.11 4.19
C LEU A 134 -24.81 12.57 4.25
N ARG A 135 -25.25 13.33 5.24
CA ARG A 135 -24.81 14.70 5.47
C ARG A 135 -23.34 14.77 5.90
N LYS A 136 -22.93 13.90 6.84
CA LYS A 136 -21.53 13.81 7.33
C LYS A 136 -20.55 13.49 6.19
N VAL A 137 -20.92 12.60 5.29
CA VAL A 137 -20.07 12.27 4.12
C VAL A 137 -20.18 13.28 2.97
N GLY A 138 -20.95 14.36 3.15
CA GLY A 138 -21.03 15.47 2.19
C GLY A 138 -21.89 15.17 0.95
N ILE A 139 -22.93 14.34 1.08
CA ILE A 139 -23.95 14.19 0.02
C ILE A 139 -24.85 15.44 0.01
N PRO A 140 -24.99 16.13 -1.12
CA PRO A 140 -25.86 17.30 -1.23
C PRO A 140 -27.34 16.90 -1.13
N SER A 141 -28.15 17.66 -0.40
CA SER A 141 -29.60 17.41 -0.19
C SER A 141 -29.91 15.99 0.27
N PRO A 142 -29.34 15.51 1.41
CA PRO A 142 -29.40 14.13 1.83
C PRO A 142 -30.84 13.64 2.06
N GLU A 143 -31.76 14.52 2.46
CA GLU A 143 -33.19 14.23 2.66
C GLU A 143 -33.89 13.78 1.37
N ALA A 144 -33.45 14.29 0.23
CA ALA A 144 -33.94 13.88 -1.08
C ALA A 144 -33.17 12.64 -1.57
N ARG A 145 -31.85 12.71 -1.52
CA ARG A 145 -30.94 11.69 -2.06
C ARG A 145 -31.03 10.32 -1.37
N ILE A 146 -31.49 10.27 -0.14
CA ILE A 146 -31.74 9.01 0.57
C ILE A 146 -32.74 8.07 -0.18
N ASN A 147 -33.57 8.64 -1.04
CA ASN A 147 -34.55 7.90 -1.82
C ASN A 147 -34.03 7.52 -3.23
N ASP A 148 -32.85 7.97 -3.62
CA ASP A 148 -32.26 7.67 -4.92
C ASP A 148 -31.71 6.24 -4.96
N TYR A 149 -31.57 5.72 -6.18
CA TYR A 149 -30.88 4.46 -6.45
C TYR A 149 -29.43 4.72 -6.80
N PRO A 150 -28.51 3.74 -6.63
CA PRO A 150 -27.09 3.90 -6.94
C PRO A 150 -26.82 4.40 -8.36
N HIS A 151 -27.57 3.94 -9.36
CA HIS A 151 -27.39 4.37 -10.75
C HIS A 151 -27.75 5.85 -11.02
N GLN A 152 -28.47 6.51 -10.11
CA GLN A 152 -28.82 7.94 -10.19
C GLN A 152 -27.73 8.84 -9.58
N MET A 153 -26.65 8.25 -9.08
CA MET A 153 -25.55 8.94 -8.41
C MET A 153 -24.25 8.91 -9.23
N SER A 154 -23.42 9.93 -9.09
CA SER A 154 -22.07 9.94 -9.65
C SER A 154 -21.16 8.94 -8.94
N GLY A 155 -19.99 8.61 -9.52
CA GLY A 155 -19.01 7.71 -8.89
C GLY A 155 -18.60 8.17 -7.49
N GLY A 156 -18.23 9.43 -7.34
CA GLY A 156 -17.88 10.01 -6.04
C GLY A 156 -19.04 10.03 -5.03
N MET A 157 -20.28 10.21 -5.50
CA MET A 157 -21.44 10.10 -4.60
C MET A 157 -21.68 8.67 -4.14
N ARG A 158 -21.54 7.68 -5.02
CA ARG A 158 -21.62 6.26 -4.64
C ARG A 158 -20.55 5.88 -3.62
N GLN A 159 -19.32 6.36 -3.82
CA GLN A 159 -18.23 6.16 -2.86
C GLN A 159 -18.58 6.73 -1.48
N ARG A 160 -19.08 7.98 -1.42
CA ARG A 160 -19.52 8.61 -0.18
C ARG A 160 -20.66 7.83 0.51
N VAL A 161 -21.57 7.26 -0.26
CA VAL A 161 -22.64 6.38 0.28
C VAL A 161 -22.06 5.12 0.88
N MET A 162 -21.07 4.48 0.24
CA MET A 162 -20.40 3.31 0.82
C MET A 162 -19.68 3.66 2.13
N ILE A 163 -19.01 4.81 2.18
CA ILE A 163 -18.42 5.30 3.42
C ILE A 163 -19.50 5.50 4.49
N ALA A 164 -20.64 6.12 4.14
CA ALA A 164 -21.78 6.27 5.06
C ALA A 164 -22.32 4.93 5.58
N MET A 165 -22.37 3.90 4.73
CA MET A 165 -22.76 2.55 5.13
C MET A 165 -21.71 1.92 6.07
N ALA A 166 -20.45 2.03 5.77
CA ALA A 166 -19.37 1.52 6.62
C ALA A 166 -19.37 2.19 8.01
N LEU A 167 -19.76 3.46 8.09
CA LEU A 167 -19.84 4.23 9.35
C LEU A 167 -21.16 4.06 10.09
N ALA A 168 -22.10 3.25 9.59
CA ALA A 168 -23.47 3.17 10.09
C ALA A 168 -23.58 2.86 11.59
N CYS A 169 -22.64 2.07 12.13
CA CYS A 169 -22.58 1.67 13.55
C CYS A 169 -21.36 2.25 14.29
N ASN A 170 -20.72 3.30 13.77
CA ASN A 170 -19.52 3.95 14.34
C ASN A 170 -18.39 2.93 14.64
N PRO A 171 -17.84 2.27 13.63
CA PRO A 171 -16.81 1.25 13.82
C PRO A 171 -15.55 1.83 14.46
N LYS A 172 -14.83 0.99 15.20
CA LYS A 172 -13.52 1.33 15.79
C LYS A 172 -12.40 1.22 14.77
N LEU A 173 -12.54 0.30 13.80
CA LEU A 173 -11.61 0.07 12.70
C LEU A 173 -12.35 0.13 11.36
N LEU A 174 -11.86 0.98 10.47
CA LEU A 174 -12.27 1.03 9.08
C LEU A 174 -11.15 0.52 8.19
N ILE A 175 -11.36 -0.57 7.48
CA ILE A 175 -10.46 -1.04 6.42
C ILE A 175 -10.93 -0.44 5.10
N ALA A 176 -10.09 0.37 4.45
CA ALA A 176 -10.38 1.01 3.18
C ALA A 176 -9.47 0.42 2.09
N ASP A 177 -10.01 -0.53 1.33
CA ASP A 177 -9.27 -1.22 0.26
C ASP A 177 -9.43 -0.45 -1.06
N GLU A 178 -8.39 0.27 -1.44
CA GLU A 178 -8.32 1.14 -2.61
C GLU A 178 -9.55 2.08 -2.75
N PRO A 179 -9.88 2.87 -1.73
CA PRO A 179 -11.16 3.58 -1.65
C PRO A 179 -11.32 4.68 -2.71
N THR A 180 -10.27 4.99 -3.45
CA THR A 180 -10.23 6.07 -4.45
C THR A 180 -9.99 5.58 -5.87
N THR A 181 -9.85 4.27 -6.07
CA THR A 181 -9.65 3.69 -7.41
C THR A 181 -10.80 4.03 -8.35
N ALA A 182 -10.47 4.39 -9.60
CA ALA A 182 -11.40 4.85 -10.63
C ALA A 182 -12.15 6.17 -10.34
N LEU A 183 -11.64 7.00 -9.43
CA LEU A 183 -12.10 8.37 -9.20
C LEU A 183 -11.11 9.37 -9.82
N ASP A 184 -11.63 10.55 -10.20
CA ASP A 184 -10.75 11.65 -10.60
C ASP A 184 -9.97 12.21 -9.39
N VAL A 185 -8.82 12.85 -9.65
CA VAL A 185 -7.88 13.33 -8.63
C VAL A 185 -8.56 14.25 -7.61
N THR A 186 -9.50 15.09 -8.06
CA THR A 186 -10.21 16.03 -7.17
C THR A 186 -11.13 15.29 -6.21
N ILE A 187 -11.88 14.31 -6.68
CA ILE A 187 -12.75 13.48 -5.84
C ILE A 187 -11.92 12.60 -4.92
N GLN A 188 -10.79 12.04 -5.41
CA GLN A 188 -9.84 11.29 -4.60
C GLN A 188 -9.39 12.10 -3.38
N ALA A 189 -8.89 13.33 -3.58
CA ALA A 189 -8.46 14.21 -2.49
C ALA A 189 -9.60 14.48 -1.49
N GLN A 190 -10.83 14.71 -1.98
CA GLN A 190 -12.00 14.93 -1.13
C GLN A 190 -12.38 13.70 -0.29
N ILE A 191 -12.23 12.49 -0.82
CA ILE A 191 -12.51 11.25 -0.08
C ILE A 191 -11.46 11.03 1.02
N LEU A 192 -10.19 11.28 0.73
CA LEU A 192 -9.11 11.13 1.70
C LEU A 192 -9.23 12.16 2.84
N ASP A 193 -9.53 13.41 2.51
CA ASP A 193 -9.80 14.44 3.50
C ASP A 193 -11.06 14.11 4.35
N LEU A 194 -12.08 13.52 3.75
CA LEU A 194 -13.22 12.99 4.49
C LEU A 194 -12.81 11.90 5.48
N LEU A 195 -11.99 10.92 5.08
CA LEU A 195 -11.52 9.84 5.96
C LEU A 195 -10.70 10.40 7.13
N ARG A 196 -9.81 11.38 6.89
CA ARG A 196 -9.04 12.06 7.95
C ARG A 196 -9.97 12.75 8.96
N ARG A 197 -10.91 13.57 8.48
CA ARG A 197 -11.89 14.24 9.35
C ARG A 197 -12.69 13.24 10.18
N LEU A 198 -13.15 12.17 9.57
CA LEU A 198 -13.92 11.14 10.28
C LEU A 198 -13.06 10.45 11.35
N ARG A 199 -11.79 10.15 11.08
CA ARG A 199 -10.84 9.65 12.07
C ARG A 199 -10.70 10.63 13.23
N ASP A 200 -10.47 11.92 12.94
CA ASP A 200 -10.27 12.96 13.94
C ASP A 200 -11.54 13.17 14.82
N ASP A 201 -12.72 13.12 14.19
CA ASP A 201 -14.00 13.34 14.88
C ASP A 201 -14.42 12.15 15.77
N THR A 202 -14.06 10.92 15.40
CA THR A 202 -14.57 9.69 16.03
C THR A 202 -13.51 8.92 16.83
N GLY A 203 -12.23 9.18 16.61
CA GLY A 203 -11.13 8.36 17.14
C GLY A 203 -11.01 6.97 16.50
N MET A 204 -11.70 6.76 15.37
CA MET A 204 -11.65 5.50 14.59
C MET A 204 -10.26 5.30 14.00
N ALA A 205 -9.76 4.06 14.03
CA ALA A 205 -8.57 3.70 13.28
C ALA A 205 -8.91 3.42 11.81
N VAL A 206 -7.97 3.69 10.90
CA VAL A 206 -8.12 3.41 9.47
C VAL A 206 -6.96 2.57 8.97
N LEU A 207 -7.24 1.42 8.39
CA LEU A 207 -6.28 0.63 7.61
C LEU A 207 -6.50 0.96 6.14
N LEU A 208 -5.64 1.82 5.58
CA LEU A 208 -5.74 2.31 4.22
C LEU A 208 -4.89 1.46 3.28
N ILE A 209 -5.51 0.74 2.36
CA ILE A 209 -4.81 -0.02 1.32
C ILE A 209 -4.82 0.81 0.04
N THR A 210 -3.63 1.05 -0.53
CA THR A 210 -3.48 1.80 -1.77
C THR A 210 -2.18 1.41 -2.48
N HIS A 211 -2.08 1.71 -3.76
CA HIS A 211 -0.83 1.65 -4.52
C HIS A 211 -0.24 3.05 -4.75
N ASP A 212 -0.90 4.10 -4.31
CA ASP A 212 -0.52 5.49 -4.51
C ASP A 212 0.22 6.05 -3.28
N LEU A 213 1.54 6.15 -3.39
CA LEU A 213 2.39 6.72 -2.33
C LEU A 213 2.16 8.22 -2.12
N GLY A 214 1.70 8.96 -3.13
CA GLY A 214 1.31 10.36 -2.98
C GLY A 214 0.15 10.51 -2.00
N VAL A 215 -0.84 9.62 -2.11
CA VAL A 215 -1.95 9.52 -1.15
C VAL A 215 -1.46 9.24 0.26
N VAL A 216 -0.51 8.31 0.40
CA VAL A 216 0.04 7.91 1.69
C VAL A 216 0.76 9.06 2.38
N SER A 217 1.59 9.80 1.63
CA SER A 217 2.38 10.93 2.18
C SER A 217 1.51 12.02 2.81
N GLU A 218 0.28 12.20 2.30
CA GLU A 218 -0.64 13.23 2.78
C GLU A 218 -1.62 12.74 3.86
N THR A 219 -1.84 11.42 3.94
CA THR A 219 -3.00 10.90 4.69
C THR A 219 -2.62 10.02 5.87
N ALA A 220 -1.57 9.22 5.76
CA ALA A 220 -1.23 8.18 6.74
C ALA A 220 -0.26 8.68 7.82
N ASP A 221 -0.31 8.05 8.99
CA ASP A 221 0.63 8.27 10.09
C ASP A 221 1.84 7.33 9.93
N ARG A 222 1.59 6.05 9.63
CA ARG A 222 2.61 5.01 9.36
C ARG A 222 2.28 4.27 8.09
N VAL A 223 3.31 3.65 7.52
CA VAL A 223 3.18 2.89 6.26
C VAL A 223 3.89 1.55 6.35
N VAL A 224 3.24 0.53 5.84
CA VAL A 224 3.74 -0.83 5.63
C VAL A 224 3.85 -1.06 4.14
N VAL A 225 5.04 -1.32 3.66
CA VAL A 225 5.31 -1.64 2.25
C VAL A 225 5.31 -3.15 2.07
N MET A 226 4.45 -3.65 1.20
CA MET A 226 4.34 -5.09 0.90
C MET A 226 4.83 -5.41 -0.50
N TYR A 227 5.60 -6.49 -0.61
CA TYR A 227 6.03 -7.07 -1.88
C TYR A 227 5.88 -8.59 -1.85
N CYS A 228 5.20 -9.16 -2.86
CA CYS A 228 5.01 -10.60 -3.02
C CYS A 228 4.64 -11.34 -1.72
N GLY A 229 3.64 -10.83 -1.01
CA GLY A 229 3.09 -11.44 0.20
C GLY A 229 3.83 -11.11 1.49
N GLN A 230 4.96 -10.42 1.46
CA GLN A 230 5.77 -10.09 2.64
C GLN A 230 5.79 -8.59 2.92
N VAL A 231 5.94 -8.22 4.20
CA VAL A 231 6.31 -6.85 4.60
C VAL A 231 7.80 -6.70 4.33
N VAL A 232 8.16 -5.72 3.51
CA VAL A 232 9.56 -5.40 3.18
C VAL A 232 10.07 -4.18 3.90
N GLU A 233 9.19 -3.26 4.27
CA GLU A 233 9.55 -2.06 5.05
C GLU A 233 8.33 -1.55 5.82
N GLU A 234 8.54 -1.01 7.05
CA GLU A 234 7.53 -0.35 7.87
C GLU A 234 8.17 0.80 8.63
N ALA A 235 7.59 2.00 8.53
CA ALA A 235 8.05 3.18 9.27
C ALA A 235 6.94 4.22 9.40
N GLU A 236 7.19 5.28 10.21
CA GLU A 236 6.44 6.53 10.08
C GLU A 236 6.54 7.08 8.67
N VAL A 237 5.46 7.67 8.15
CA VAL A 237 5.40 8.14 6.76
C VAL A 237 6.56 9.08 6.44
N ARG A 238 6.82 10.08 7.28
CA ARG A 238 7.91 11.04 7.04
C ARG A 238 9.27 10.34 6.96
N THR A 239 9.55 9.44 7.91
CA THR A 239 10.80 8.68 7.95
C THR A 239 10.99 7.84 6.69
N LEU A 240 9.94 7.14 6.22
CA LEU A 240 10.02 6.31 5.02
C LEU A 240 10.26 7.14 3.75
N PHE A 241 9.67 8.34 3.64
CA PHE A 241 9.85 9.20 2.47
C PHE A 241 11.21 9.91 2.47
N ASP A 242 11.72 10.30 3.65
CA ASP A 242 13.01 10.97 3.80
C ASP A 242 14.20 9.97 3.72
N HIS A 243 14.01 8.77 4.29
CA HIS A 243 15.04 7.75 4.44
C HIS A 243 14.54 6.34 4.09
N PRO A 244 14.09 6.09 2.85
CA PRO A 244 13.65 4.76 2.44
C PRO A 244 14.84 3.78 2.45
N MET A 245 14.64 2.60 3.04
CA MET A 245 15.72 1.64 3.24
C MET A 245 15.66 0.49 2.22
N HIS A 246 14.50 -0.11 1.98
CA HIS A 246 14.41 -1.25 1.08
C HIS A 246 14.53 -0.83 -0.38
N PRO A 247 15.35 -1.50 -1.22
CA PRO A 247 15.51 -1.15 -2.63
C PRO A 247 14.20 -1.10 -3.44
N TYR A 248 13.20 -1.90 -3.06
CA TYR A 248 11.86 -1.83 -3.66
C TYR A 248 11.15 -0.51 -3.32
N THR A 249 11.17 -0.07 -2.07
CA THR A 249 10.61 1.21 -1.63
C THR A 249 11.25 2.38 -2.34
N LEU A 250 12.59 2.37 -2.45
CA LEU A 250 13.36 3.33 -3.25
C LEU A 250 12.87 3.36 -4.71
N GLY A 251 12.64 2.19 -5.29
CA GLY A 251 12.11 2.07 -6.65
C GLY A 251 10.71 2.65 -6.79
N LEU A 252 9.82 2.38 -5.85
CA LEU A 252 8.47 2.93 -5.83
C LEU A 252 8.49 4.47 -5.73
N LEU A 253 9.30 5.02 -4.82
CA LEU A 253 9.42 6.48 -4.63
C LEU A 253 10.03 7.18 -5.86
N LYS A 254 10.99 6.56 -6.53
CA LYS A 254 11.58 7.06 -7.80
C LYS A 254 10.58 7.02 -8.96
N SER A 255 9.55 6.18 -8.89
CA SER A 255 8.53 6.06 -9.94
C SER A 255 7.45 7.14 -9.83
N ILE A 256 7.41 7.93 -8.73
CA ILE A 256 6.45 9.02 -8.55
C ILE A 256 6.90 10.21 -9.41
N PRO A 257 6.05 10.72 -10.33
CA PRO A 257 6.35 11.92 -11.10
C PRO A 257 6.52 13.13 -10.16
N ARG A 258 7.60 13.90 -10.33
CA ARG A 258 7.79 15.17 -9.61
C ARG A 258 7.43 16.34 -10.53
N LEU A 259 6.87 17.41 -9.95
CA LEU A 259 6.53 18.62 -10.71
C LEU A 259 7.75 19.29 -11.36
N GLU A 260 8.95 19.00 -10.85
CA GLU A 260 10.23 19.52 -11.33
C GLU A 260 10.89 18.62 -12.39
N ASP A 261 10.29 17.44 -12.66
CA ASP A 261 10.84 16.52 -13.66
C ASP A 261 10.67 17.12 -15.06
N ASP A 262 11.73 17.08 -15.85
CA ASP A 262 11.72 17.50 -17.25
C ASP A 262 10.84 16.53 -18.06
N ASP A 263 9.84 17.04 -18.78
CA ASP A 263 8.92 16.25 -19.62
C ASP A 263 9.63 15.33 -20.65
N THR A 264 10.94 15.55 -20.87
CA THR A 264 11.76 14.74 -21.78
C THR A 264 12.37 13.50 -21.10
N LYS A 265 12.38 13.42 -19.77
CA LYS A 265 12.95 12.26 -19.04
C LYS A 265 11.94 11.15 -18.91
N ARG A 266 12.34 9.93 -19.25
CA ARG A 266 11.52 8.74 -18.94
C ARG A 266 11.39 8.57 -17.44
N LEU A 267 10.17 8.34 -16.97
CA LEU A 267 9.92 7.96 -15.59
C LEU A 267 10.71 6.70 -15.24
N TYR A 268 11.24 6.66 -14.03
CA TYR A 268 11.90 5.47 -13.52
C TYR A 268 10.87 4.34 -13.41
N MET A 269 11.24 3.16 -13.88
CA MET A 269 10.44 1.94 -13.74
C MET A 269 11.31 0.87 -13.08
N ILE A 270 10.76 0.21 -12.06
CA ILE A 270 11.41 -0.95 -11.44
C ILE A 270 11.57 -2.03 -12.52
N LYS A 271 12.79 -2.50 -12.75
CA LYS A 271 13.12 -3.47 -13.79
C LYS A 271 12.44 -4.83 -13.54
N GLY A 272 12.19 -5.57 -14.61
CA GLY A 272 11.64 -6.92 -14.54
C GLY A 272 10.14 -6.96 -14.24
N MET A 273 9.62 -8.15 -14.00
CA MET A 273 8.22 -8.41 -13.68
C MET A 273 8.11 -8.99 -12.26
N VAL A 274 6.94 -8.80 -11.64
CA VAL A 274 6.62 -9.45 -10.37
C VAL A 274 6.66 -10.96 -10.56
N PRO A 275 7.35 -11.72 -9.70
CA PRO A 275 7.44 -13.17 -9.79
C PRO A 275 6.07 -13.85 -9.80
N ASN A 276 6.00 -15.00 -10.50
CA ASN A 276 4.82 -15.85 -10.43
C ASN A 276 4.67 -16.41 -8.99
N PRO A 277 3.52 -16.27 -8.33
CA PRO A 277 3.31 -16.79 -6.97
C PRO A 277 3.52 -18.29 -6.79
N LEU A 278 3.50 -19.07 -7.87
CA LEU A 278 3.82 -20.52 -7.85
C LEU A 278 5.33 -20.81 -8.04
N GLU A 279 6.12 -19.81 -8.41
CA GLU A 279 7.54 -19.95 -8.78
C GLU A 279 8.34 -18.82 -8.12
N MET A 280 8.12 -18.62 -6.82
CA MET A 280 8.82 -17.59 -6.05
C MET A 280 10.32 -17.86 -5.96
N PRO A 281 11.17 -16.82 -5.99
CA PRO A 281 12.60 -16.99 -5.72
C PRO A 281 12.82 -17.69 -4.38
N PRO A 282 13.81 -18.60 -4.27
CA PRO A 282 14.08 -19.35 -3.03
C PRO A 282 14.67 -18.48 -1.90
N GLY A 283 15.11 -17.27 -2.23
CA GLY A 283 15.63 -16.28 -1.30
C GLY A 283 14.75 -15.05 -1.21
N CYS A 284 15.37 -13.87 -1.15
CA CYS A 284 14.64 -12.59 -1.14
C CYS A 284 13.72 -12.50 -2.37
N HIS A 285 12.43 -12.27 -2.15
CA HIS A 285 11.42 -12.22 -3.22
C HIS A 285 11.70 -11.10 -4.24
N PHE A 286 12.42 -10.06 -3.85
CA PHE A 286 12.79 -8.95 -4.72
C PHE A 286 14.14 -9.16 -5.45
N SER A 287 14.86 -10.25 -5.18
CA SER A 287 16.24 -10.49 -5.68
C SER A 287 16.40 -10.32 -7.20
N ASP A 288 15.43 -10.77 -8.00
CA ASP A 288 15.51 -10.72 -9.48
C ASP A 288 15.30 -9.31 -10.06
N ARG A 289 14.80 -8.37 -9.25
CA ARG A 289 14.52 -6.98 -9.64
C ARG A 289 15.40 -5.97 -8.89
N CYS A 290 16.22 -6.44 -7.95
CA CYS A 290 17.02 -5.61 -7.06
C CYS A 290 18.35 -5.26 -7.70
N ASP A 291 18.63 -3.96 -7.86
CA ASP A 291 19.93 -3.47 -8.38
C ASP A 291 21.07 -3.70 -7.36
N SER A 292 20.75 -3.86 -6.05
CA SER A 292 21.70 -4.15 -4.96
C SER A 292 21.70 -5.63 -4.55
N CYS A 293 21.31 -6.56 -5.46
CA CYS A 293 21.20 -7.98 -5.16
C CYS A 293 22.57 -8.61 -4.87
N MET A 294 22.71 -9.23 -3.70
CA MET A 294 23.87 -10.02 -3.29
C MET A 294 23.63 -11.52 -3.48
N ASP A 295 24.70 -12.33 -3.46
CA ASP A 295 24.59 -13.80 -3.62
C ASP A 295 23.69 -14.44 -2.54
N ILE A 296 23.74 -13.93 -1.31
CA ILE A 296 22.89 -14.39 -0.20
C ILE A 296 21.39 -14.16 -0.50
N CYS A 297 21.04 -13.05 -1.19
CA CYS A 297 19.67 -12.73 -1.54
C CYS A 297 19.02 -13.78 -2.46
N ARG A 298 19.82 -14.52 -3.23
CA ARG A 298 19.35 -15.56 -4.13
C ARG A 298 19.00 -16.87 -3.43
N THR A 299 19.48 -17.06 -2.20
CA THR A 299 19.40 -18.35 -1.49
C THR A 299 18.70 -18.30 -0.14
N LYS A 300 18.65 -17.10 0.48
CA LYS A 300 18.02 -16.88 1.78
C LYS A 300 17.02 -15.73 1.72
N VAL A 301 15.96 -15.86 2.54
CA VAL A 301 15.00 -14.79 2.80
C VAL A 301 15.53 -13.98 3.98
N PRO A 302 15.64 -12.64 3.87
CA PRO A 302 16.04 -11.79 5.01
C PRO A 302 14.93 -11.73 6.06
N ASP A 303 15.34 -11.54 7.33
CA ASP A 303 14.41 -11.29 8.42
C ASP A 303 13.91 -9.83 8.40
N LEU A 304 12.77 -9.56 9.02
CA LEU A 304 12.28 -8.19 9.22
C LEU A 304 12.95 -7.64 10.49
N VAL A 305 14.02 -6.86 10.31
CA VAL A 305 14.78 -6.26 11.42
C VAL A 305 14.24 -4.88 11.76
N ASP A 306 14.27 -4.53 13.05
CA ASP A 306 13.82 -3.24 13.58
C ASP A 306 15.02 -2.36 13.92
N LEU A 307 15.08 -1.18 13.31
CA LEU A 307 16.10 -0.16 13.49
C LEU A 307 15.46 1.09 14.10
N ASP A 308 15.29 1.09 15.41
CA ASP A 308 14.69 2.21 16.17
C ASP A 308 13.28 2.62 15.66
N GLY A 309 12.43 1.61 15.37
CA GLY A 309 11.06 1.82 14.89
C GLY A 309 10.92 1.88 13.36
N HIS A 310 12.02 1.79 12.62
CA HIS A 310 12.04 1.62 11.18
C HIS A 310 12.38 0.15 10.86
N LYS A 311 11.39 -0.63 10.43
CA LYS A 311 11.57 -2.05 10.14
C LYS A 311 11.86 -2.27 8.67
N VAL A 312 12.84 -3.12 8.36
CA VAL A 312 13.24 -3.44 6.98
C VAL A 312 13.60 -4.91 6.83
N ARG A 313 13.16 -5.53 5.74
CA ARG A 313 13.45 -6.93 5.37
C ARG A 313 14.51 -6.97 4.27
N CYS A 314 15.77 -6.70 4.61
CA CYS A 314 16.85 -6.62 3.62
C CYS A 314 18.21 -6.92 4.25
N PHE A 315 19.02 -7.78 3.60
CA PHE A 315 20.38 -8.12 4.04
C PHE A 315 21.37 -6.96 4.06
N LEU A 316 21.06 -5.83 3.44
CA LEU A 316 21.86 -4.62 3.57
C LEU A 316 21.87 -4.06 5.01
N TYR A 317 20.90 -4.46 5.83
CA TYR A 317 20.67 -3.95 7.18
C TYR A 317 20.79 -5.05 8.27
N GLU A 318 21.20 -6.26 7.88
CA GLU A 318 21.46 -7.39 8.79
C GLU A 318 22.97 -7.65 8.91
N ASN A 319 23.43 -8.05 10.11
CA ASN A 319 24.77 -8.57 10.30
C ASN A 319 24.82 -10.08 9.90
N ALA A 320 26.02 -10.70 10.01
CA ALA A 320 26.21 -12.11 9.68
C ALA A 320 25.40 -13.08 10.58
N ASP A 321 24.96 -12.64 11.75
CA ASP A 321 24.18 -13.40 12.72
C ASP A 321 22.65 -13.17 12.55
N GLY A 322 22.23 -12.30 11.61
CA GLY A 322 20.82 -11.97 11.35
C GLY A 322 20.25 -10.86 12.24
N ASP A 323 21.10 -10.20 13.03
CA ASP A 323 20.68 -9.05 13.84
C ASP A 323 20.76 -7.75 13.04
N ALA A 324 19.97 -6.75 13.44
CA ALA A 324 20.01 -5.41 12.85
C ALA A 324 21.38 -4.75 12.97
N LEU A 325 21.86 -4.14 11.89
CA LEU A 325 23.08 -3.35 11.92
C LEU A 325 22.88 -2.10 12.80
N SER A 326 23.95 -1.68 13.47
CA SER A 326 23.91 -0.41 14.22
C SER A 326 23.81 0.78 13.24
N ALA A 327 23.18 1.88 13.70
CA ALA A 327 23.08 3.12 12.91
C ALA A 327 24.45 3.63 12.40
N ALA A 328 25.52 3.41 13.18
CA ALA A 328 26.87 3.76 12.76
C ALA A 328 27.39 2.88 11.61
N ALA A 329 27.07 1.60 11.60
CA ALA A 329 27.47 0.67 10.53
C ALA A 329 26.69 0.96 9.23
N ILE A 330 25.42 1.32 9.35
CA ILE A 330 24.58 1.73 8.21
C ILE A 330 25.11 3.02 7.60
N ALA A 331 25.38 4.05 8.40
CA ALA A 331 25.93 5.33 7.93
C ALA A 331 27.30 5.17 7.26
N GLN A 332 28.13 4.24 7.74
CA GLN A 332 29.41 3.94 7.11
C GLN A 332 29.23 3.25 5.75
N GLY A 333 28.31 2.27 5.64
CA GLY A 333 27.99 1.61 4.38
C GLY A 333 27.37 2.55 3.34
N GLU A 334 26.50 3.47 3.77
CA GLU A 334 25.94 4.52 2.90
C GLU A 334 27.03 5.49 2.39
N ALA A 335 27.98 5.86 3.25
CA ALA A 335 29.10 6.73 2.86
C ALA A 335 30.05 6.05 1.85
N GLU A 336 30.32 4.74 2.04
CA GLU A 336 31.11 3.94 1.10
C GLU A 336 30.39 3.79 -0.25
N ALA A 337 29.07 3.51 -0.24
CA ALA A 337 28.27 3.40 -1.45
C ALA A 337 28.15 4.74 -2.21
N LEU A 338 28.08 5.87 -1.51
CA LEU A 338 28.11 7.20 -2.12
C LEU A 338 29.47 7.50 -2.77
N ALA A 339 30.55 7.15 -2.09
CA ALA A 339 31.90 7.31 -2.63
C ALA A 339 32.13 6.48 -3.91
N ASP A 340 31.62 5.24 -3.94
CA ASP A 340 31.68 4.38 -5.13
C ASP A 340 30.87 4.95 -6.31
N VAL A 341 29.70 5.55 -6.04
CA VAL A 341 28.86 6.20 -7.07
C VAL A 341 29.53 7.47 -7.60
N GLU A 342 30.17 8.26 -6.75
CA GLU A 342 30.95 9.44 -7.16
C GLU A 342 32.17 9.05 -8.00
N ALA A 343 32.91 8.02 -7.58
CA ALA A 343 34.04 7.49 -8.34
C ALA A 343 33.64 6.94 -9.72
N ALA A 344 32.46 6.22 -9.79
CA ALA A 344 31.93 5.73 -11.05
C ALA A 344 31.54 6.88 -12.00
N ARG A 345 30.93 7.95 -11.46
CA ARG A 345 30.58 9.15 -12.23
C ARG A 345 31.81 9.91 -12.75
N GLU A 346 32.86 9.98 -11.94
CA GLU A 346 34.14 10.59 -12.37
C GLU A 346 34.81 9.79 -13.49
N MET A 347 34.77 8.46 -13.42
CA MET A 347 35.24 7.59 -14.49
C MET A 347 34.45 7.76 -15.78
N GLU A 348 33.11 7.77 -15.69
CA GLU A 348 32.24 7.95 -16.86
C GLU A 348 32.41 9.30 -17.54
N THR A 349 32.67 10.36 -16.74
CA THR A 349 32.99 11.71 -17.25
C THR A 349 34.37 11.78 -17.88
N ALA A 350 35.35 11.08 -17.32
CA ALA A 350 36.68 11.01 -17.89
C ALA A 350 36.73 10.24 -19.22
N GLU A 351 36.01 9.12 -19.31
CA GLU A 351 35.86 8.36 -20.57
C GLU A 351 35.10 9.16 -21.64
N ALA A 352 34.06 9.91 -21.27
CA ALA A 352 33.34 10.79 -22.20
C ALA A 352 34.22 11.96 -22.70
N LEU A 353 35.09 12.50 -21.88
CA LEU A 353 36.04 13.55 -22.26
C LEU A 353 37.13 13.01 -23.22
N LEU A 354 37.66 11.82 -22.94
CA LEU A 354 38.64 11.16 -23.83
C LEU A 354 38.03 10.85 -25.20
N ALA A 355 36.80 10.31 -25.24
CA ALA A 355 36.10 10.04 -26.49
C ALA A 355 35.82 11.33 -27.30
N ALA A 356 35.54 12.44 -26.62
CA ALA A 356 35.33 13.73 -27.27
C ALA A 356 36.64 14.33 -27.83
N GLU A 357 37.79 14.11 -27.17
CA GLU A 357 39.11 14.48 -27.67
C GLU A 357 39.52 13.68 -28.90
N GLU A 358 39.32 12.36 -28.88
CA GLU A 358 39.60 11.49 -30.03
C GLU A 358 38.75 11.85 -31.27
N LEU A 359 37.47 12.15 -31.07
CA LEU A 359 36.60 12.64 -32.15
C LEU A 359 37.08 13.97 -32.74
N ARG A 360 37.54 14.88 -31.91
CA ARG A 360 38.03 16.18 -32.33
C ARG A 360 39.37 16.08 -33.09
N GLU A 361 40.23 15.16 -32.69
CA GLU A 361 41.47 14.87 -33.43
C GLU A 361 41.19 14.28 -34.82
N ALA A 362 40.22 13.34 -34.89
CA ALA A 362 39.80 12.75 -36.14
C ALA A 362 39.17 13.78 -37.11
N GLU A 363 38.36 14.72 -36.62
CA GLU A 363 37.81 15.81 -37.44
C GLU A 363 38.88 16.76 -37.96
N LEU A 364 39.92 17.03 -37.17
CA LEU A 364 41.03 17.87 -37.57
C LEU A 364 41.90 17.21 -38.64
N GLU A 365 42.13 15.89 -38.56
CA GLU A 365 42.85 15.12 -39.59
C GLU A 365 42.05 15.05 -40.90
N GLU A 366 40.73 14.92 -40.83
CA GLU A 366 39.87 14.91 -42.02
C GLU A 366 39.89 16.28 -42.73
N GLN A 367 39.81 17.37 -41.98
CA GLN A 367 39.93 18.74 -42.53
C GLN A 367 41.31 19.01 -43.17
N ALA A 368 42.37 18.53 -42.55
CA ALA A 368 43.75 18.68 -43.11
C ALA A 368 43.91 17.89 -44.44
N THR A 369 43.31 16.71 -44.55
CA THR A 369 43.36 15.92 -45.78
C THR A 369 42.51 16.50 -46.90
N GLU A 370 41.37 17.14 -46.59
CA GLU A 370 40.55 17.88 -47.58
C GLU A 370 41.25 19.16 -48.09
N GLU A 371 41.98 19.87 -47.23
CA GLU A 371 42.76 21.05 -47.67
C GLU A 371 43.93 20.67 -48.55
N GLU A 372 44.61 19.54 -48.33
CA GLU A 372 45.66 19.02 -49.20
C GLU A 372 45.10 18.54 -50.57
N ALA A 373 43.92 17.97 -50.60
CA ALA A 373 43.30 17.50 -51.84
C ALA A 373 42.77 18.65 -52.75
N ASN A 374 42.57 19.84 -52.18
CA ASN A 374 42.08 21.04 -52.89
C ASN A 374 43.23 21.99 -53.36
N ARG A 375 44.48 21.62 -53.10
CA ARG A 375 45.67 22.30 -53.63
C ARG A 375 46.22 21.58 -54.84
#